data_60446e2802d66ed20f1f44d9a8a838f4
#
_entry.id   60446e2802d66ed20f1f44d9a8a838f4
#
_cell.length_a   1.000
_cell.length_b   1.000
_cell.length_c   1.000
_cell.angle_alpha   90.00
_cell.angle_beta   90.00
_cell.angle_gamma   90.00
#
_symmetry.space_group_name_H-M   'P 1'
#
loop_
_entity.id
_entity.type
_entity.pdbx_description
1 polymer ?
#
loop_
_entity_poly.entity_id
_entity_poly.type
_entity_poly.pdbx_seq_one_letter_code
_entity_poly.pdbx_strand_id
1 'polypeptide(L)'
;MCIRDRTYKKIAGENGKYLGERARSEQLLAEKGESEELQIPESTPVPKETAIPSKTVKSAKISESAKISESEQTSKKSDKTPKPKKITASPENHETDKSQKPQESAAQNDQNIQNSTETIAAAVPHPIIDLSPEKLADYNYLLGQFYIVDSNTEADAVQINAGDFLKQDLKITKETDTPQILIYHSHSQETFADSREGEESDTIVGVGDYLTQLLTENYGYQVVHLKEQFDMAGGELDRSAAYDYARDYLEPYLQENPDIQVIIDLHRDGVPEDRHLVTEINGKPTAQILFYNGLSYTTSKGSLDYLPNPYIQQNLAFSFQLEYQAAQYYPQFYRGIYLAGYRYNLHLRPRSLLLEAGAQTNTVQEVKNAMEPFADILDKVLQG
;
A
#
# COMPACT_ATOMS: atom_id res chain seq x y z
N MET A 1 37.63 -5.36 5.52
CA MET A 1 36.40 -4.63 5.19
C MET A 1 36.03 -4.99 3.77
N CYS A 2 35.02 -5.81 3.56
CA CYS A 2 34.70 -6.45 2.28
C CYS A 2 34.07 -5.43 1.33
N ILE A 3 34.32 -5.58 0.01
CA ILE A 3 33.76 -4.71 -1.04
C ILE A 3 32.20 -4.69 -0.98
N ARG A 4 31.58 -5.82 -0.62
CA ARG A 4 30.13 -5.95 -0.35
C ARG A 4 29.61 -4.98 0.72
N ASP A 5 30.36 -4.79 1.82
CA ASP A 5 29.97 -3.90 2.93
C ASP A 5 29.92 -2.42 2.54
N ARG A 6 30.82 -1.97 1.64
CA ARG A 6 30.79 -0.60 1.10
C ARG A 6 29.64 -0.34 0.14
N THR A 7 29.30 -1.34 -0.68
CA THR A 7 28.18 -1.21 -1.63
C THR A 7 26.85 -1.18 -0.87
N TYR A 8 26.69 -2.00 0.15
CA TYR A 8 25.49 -2.02 0.98
C TYR A 8 25.28 -0.70 1.74
N LYS A 9 26.33 -0.17 2.37
CA LYS A 9 26.28 1.14 3.06
C LYS A 9 26.02 2.31 2.11
N LYS A 10 26.53 2.23 0.88
CA LYS A 10 26.26 3.25 -0.13
C LYS A 10 24.81 3.20 -0.60
N ILE A 11 24.27 2.00 -0.88
CA ILE A 11 22.88 1.79 -1.29
C ILE A 11 21.91 2.19 -0.17
N ALA A 12 22.18 1.80 1.07
CA ALA A 12 21.36 2.19 2.23
C ALA A 12 21.36 3.72 2.43
N GLY A 13 22.50 4.40 2.27
CA GLY A 13 22.59 5.85 2.37
C GLY A 13 21.86 6.60 1.23
N GLU A 14 21.91 6.08 0.00
CA GLU A 14 21.21 6.65 -1.15
C GLU A 14 19.69 6.40 -1.05
N ASN A 15 19.27 5.22 -0.59
CA ASN A 15 17.87 4.90 -0.32
C ASN A 15 17.30 5.81 0.78
N GLY A 16 18.02 5.95 1.90
CA GLY A 16 17.57 6.81 3.00
C GLY A 16 17.39 8.26 2.57
N LYS A 17 18.27 8.78 1.70
CA LYS A 17 18.15 10.14 1.19
C LYS A 17 16.92 10.32 0.29
N TYR A 18 16.69 9.38 -0.62
CA TYR A 18 15.54 9.43 -1.54
C TYR A 18 14.21 9.27 -0.80
N LEU A 19 14.12 8.29 0.10
CA LEU A 19 12.93 8.07 0.94
C LEU A 19 12.68 9.28 1.86
N GLY A 20 13.72 9.93 2.37
CA GLY A 20 13.61 11.17 3.13
C GLY A 20 13.09 12.35 2.30
N GLU A 21 13.47 12.47 1.03
CA GLU A 21 12.94 13.49 0.12
C GLU A 21 11.46 13.25 -0.22
N ARG A 22 11.05 11.99 -0.39
CA ARG A 22 9.66 11.60 -0.63
C ARG A 22 8.79 11.84 0.61
N ALA A 23 9.20 11.35 1.78
CA ALA A 23 8.50 11.60 3.03
C ALA A 23 8.33 13.09 3.30
N ARG A 24 9.33 13.91 2.95
CA ARG A 24 9.25 15.37 3.06
C ARG A 24 8.21 15.99 2.12
N SER A 25 8.06 15.47 0.89
CA SER A 25 7.02 15.94 -0.03
C SER A 25 5.62 15.52 0.41
N GLU A 26 5.43 14.29 0.87
CA GLU A 26 4.19 13.79 1.45
C GLU A 26 3.84 14.56 2.74
N GLN A 27 4.84 14.88 3.56
CA GLN A 27 4.73 15.70 4.75
C GLN A 27 4.24 17.13 4.46
N LEU A 28 4.81 17.79 3.45
CA LEU A 28 4.41 19.13 3.03
C LEU A 28 2.97 19.17 2.48
N LEU A 29 2.52 18.08 1.88
CA LEU A 29 1.15 17.92 1.40
C LEU A 29 0.18 17.75 2.59
N ALA A 30 0.52 16.92 3.57
CA ALA A 30 -0.26 16.74 4.80
C ALA A 30 -0.36 18.06 5.62
N GLU A 31 0.76 18.78 5.77
CA GLU A 31 0.75 20.09 6.47
C GLU A 31 -0.10 21.16 5.77
N LYS A 32 -0.25 21.10 4.44
CA LYS A 32 -1.15 22.01 3.71
C LYS A 32 -2.62 21.67 3.93
N GLY A 33 -2.98 20.39 3.97
CA GLY A 33 -4.34 19.94 4.28
C GLY A 33 -4.77 20.38 5.70
N GLU A 34 -3.90 20.23 6.69
CA GLU A 34 -4.16 20.61 8.08
C GLU A 34 -4.24 22.14 8.30
N SER A 35 -3.55 22.96 7.49
CA SER A 35 -3.61 24.41 7.60
C SER A 35 -4.92 25.04 7.07
N GLU A 36 -5.67 24.32 6.25
CA GLU A 36 -6.98 24.76 5.78
C GLU A 36 -8.12 24.45 6.78
N GLU A 37 -7.95 23.41 7.62
CA GLU A 37 -8.96 23.01 8.63
C GLU A 37 -8.98 23.91 9.88
N LEU A 38 -7.97 24.76 10.11
CA LEU A 38 -7.86 25.64 11.28
C LEU A 38 -8.51 27.03 11.12
N GLN A 39 -9.28 27.29 10.08
CA GLN A 39 -10.07 28.53 9.95
C GLN A 39 -11.56 28.32 10.22
N ILE A 40 -11.90 27.83 11.44
CA ILE A 40 -13.27 27.96 11.95
C ILE A 40 -13.37 29.38 12.59
N PRO A 41 -14.30 30.23 12.16
CA PRO A 41 -14.47 31.55 12.78
C PRO A 41 -14.93 31.39 14.23
N GLU A 42 -14.25 32.06 15.13
CA GLU A 42 -14.62 32.18 16.54
C GLU A 42 -16.10 32.53 16.69
N SER A 43 -16.82 31.66 17.41
CA SER A 43 -18.20 31.87 17.80
C SER A 43 -18.33 33.06 18.76
N THR A 44 -19.12 34.07 18.40
CA THR A 44 -19.59 35.13 19.25
C THR A 44 -20.34 34.59 20.48
N PRO A 45 -20.21 35.19 21.65
CA PRO A 45 -20.78 34.69 22.90
C PRO A 45 -22.29 34.82 22.96
N VAL A 46 -22.95 33.73 23.38
CA VAL A 46 -24.40 33.63 23.65
C VAL A 46 -24.75 34.40 24.92
N PRO A 47 -25.78 35.26 24.91
CA PRO A 47 -26.38 35.79 26.14
C PRO A 47 -27.32 34.77 26.81
N LYS A 48 -27.32 34.75 28.14
CA LYS A 48 -28.06 33.87 29.04
C LYS A 48 -29.58 33.95 28.91
N GLU A 49 -30.18 32.82 29.15
CA GLU A 49 -31.57 32.43 29.41
C GLU A 49 -32.54 33.50 29.92
N THR A 50 -33.77 33.46 29.40
CA THR A 50 -35.00 33.55 30.18
C THR A 50 -36.09 32.66 29.60
N ALA A 51 -36.86 32.07 30.53
CA ALA A 51 -37.74 30.92 30.40
C ALA A 51 -39.09 31.16 29.66
N ILE A 52 -39.52 30.15 28.92
CA ILE A 52 -40.83 29.52 28.61
C ILE A 52 -42.13 30.37 28.75
N PRO A 53 -43.16 30.25 27.87
CA PRO A 53 -43.94 29.03 27.76
C PRO A 53 -44.44 28.62 26.34
N SER A 54 -44.76 27.34 26.25
CA SER A 54 -45.52 26.62 25.25
C SER A 54 -46.72 27.33 24.64
N LYS A 55 -46.92 27.16 23.31
CA LYS A 55 -48.23 26.84 22.70
C LYS A 55 -48.11 26.25 21.30
N THR A 56 -48.75 25.11 21.16
CA THR A 56 -49.13 24.33 20.02
C THR A 56 -49.91 25.16 18.97
N VAL A 57 -49.77 24.87 17.68
CA VAL A 57 -50.84 24.54 16.71
C VAL A 57 -50.47 24.83 15.24
N LYS A 58 -50.59 23.75 14.44
CA LYS A 58 -51.07 23.60 13.06
C LYS A 58 -50.31 24.03 11.82
N SER A 59 -50.23 22.99 10.97
CA SER A 59 -50.09 22.92 9.53
C SER A 59 -50.72 24.01 8.69
N ALA A 60 -50.06 24.42 7.59
CA ALA A 60 -50.73 24.68 6.31
C ALA A 60 -49.74 24.53 5.15
N LYS A 61 -50.13 23.76 4.17
CA LYS A 61 -49.63 23.65 2.78
C LYS A 61 -49.95 24.92 2.01
N ILE A 62 -49.25 25.14 0.90
CA ILE A 62 -49.70 25.63 -0.42
C ILE A 62 -48.47 26.27 -1.11
N SER A 63 -47.89 25.69 -2.15
CA SER A 63 -48.12 25.60 -3.58
C SER A 63 -47.74 26.84 -4.36
N GLU A 64 -46.94 26.59 -5.39
CA GLU A 64 -46.98 27.05 -6.78
C GLU A 64 -46.51 28.47 -7.13
N SER A 65 -45.59 28.55 -8.02
CA SER A 65 -45.66 28.77 -9.44
C SER A 65 -44.95 30.01 -10.00
N ALA A 66 -44.32 29.79 -11.14
CA ALA A 66 -44.19 30.56 -12.37
C ALA A 66 -43.02 31.55 -12.41
N LYS A 67 -42.23 31.56 -13.41
CA LYS A 67 -42.12 31.49 -14.85
C LYS A 67 -41.31 32.66 -15.40
N ILE A 68 -40.36 32.36 -16.30
CA ILE A 68 -40.07 32.91 -17.63
C ILE A 68 -39.36 34.29 -17.75
N SER A 69 -38.23 34.27 -18.47
CA SER A 69 -37.91 34.88 -19.79
C SER A 69 -36.44 34.75 -20.11
N GLU A 70 -36.03 34.02 -21.06
CA GLU A 70 -35.76 34.19 -22.53
C GLU A 70 -35.24 35.57 -22.96
N SER A 71 -34.06 35.55 -23.58
CA SER A 71 -33.76 36.25 -24.87
C SER A 71 -32.37 35.75 -25.34
N GLU A 72 -32.34 35.07 -26.35
CA GLU A 72 -31.87 34.98 -27.73
C GLU A 72 -31.02 36.16 -28.21
N GLN A 73 -29.94 35.88 -28.90
CA GLN A 73 -29.70 36.05 -30.35
C GLN A 73 -28.20 35.92 -30.68
N THR A 74 -27.84 34.93 -31.47
CA THR A 74 -27.49 34.91 -32.93
C THR A 74 -26.17 35.61 -33.27
N SER A 75 -25.25 35.15 -34.06
CA SER A 75 -25.13 34.31 -35.25
C SER A 75 -23.67 34.42 -35.74
N LYS A 76 -23.03 33.61 -36.41
CA LYS A 76 -22.96 32.97 -37.69
C LYS A 76 -21.57 32.46 -38.03
N LYS A 77 -21.51 31.21 -38.53
CA LYS A 77 -20.89 30.67 -39.78
C LYS A 77 -19.41 30.94 -40.10
N SER A 78 -18.61 29.87 -40.31
CA SER A 78 -18.38 29.11 -41.56
C SER A 78 -17.24 28.10 -41.33
N ASP A 79 -17.43 26.83 -41.50
CA ASP A 79 -17.39 25.98 -42.69
C ASP A 79 -15.99 25.88 -43.34
N LYS A 80 -15.36 24.69 -43.21
CA LYS A 80 -14.76 23.90 -44.30
C LYS A 80 -13.95 22.69 -43.82
N THR A 81 -14.58 21.55 -44.02
CA THR A 81 -13.91 20.25 -44.18
C THR A 81 -13.28 20.18 -45.58
N PRO A 82 -12.27 19.38 -45.81
CA PRO A 82 -12.42 18.36 -46.84
C PRO A 82 -11.94 16.96 -46.46
N LYS A 83 -12.67 16.01 -46.98
CA LYS A 83 -12.54 14.58 -46.98
C LYS A 83 -11.64 14.09 -48.15
N PRO A 84 -11.43 12.78 -48.31
CA PRO A 84 -10.14 12.11 -48.59
C PRO A 84 -9.95 11.72 -50.06
N LYS A 85 -8.70 11.38 -50.42
CA LYS A 85 -8.41 10.73 -51.70
C LYS A 85 -7.90 9.31 -51.55
N LYS A 86 -8.67 8.43 -52.13
CA LYS A 86 -8.45 7.03 -52.45
C LYS A 86 -7.65 6.98 -53.78
N ILE A 87 -6.61 6.15 -53.85
CA ILE A 87 -6.06 5.68 -55.11
C ILE A 87 -5.84 4.17 -55.00
N THR A 88 -6.38 3.53 -55.98
CA THR A 88 -6.45 2.10 -56.28
C THR A 88 -5.33 1.66 -57.23
N ALA A 89 -5.12 0.33 -57.20
CA ALA A 89 -4.77 -0.60 -58.26
C ALA A 89 -3.37 -1.18 -58.32
N SER A 90 -3.39 -2.51 -58.18
CA SER A 90 -2.45 -3.57 -58.62
C SER A 90 -2.36 -3.62 -60.18
N PRO A 91 -1.73 -4.62 -60.83
CA PRO A 91 -0.91 -5.79 -60.38
C PRO A 91 0.33 -6.00 -61.28
N GLU A 92 1.14 -7.02 -61.00
CA GLU A 92 1.60 -8.09 -61.93
C GLU A 92 2.69 -9.00 -61.37
N ASN A 93 2.37 -10.23 -61.35
CA ASN A 93 2.95 -11.53 -61.59
C ASN A 93 4.47 -11.67 -61.86
N HIS A 94 5.09 -12.68 -61.23
CA HIS A 94 5.61 -13.85 -61.96
C HIS A 94 5.85 -15.07 -61.02
N GLU A 95 5.35 -16.22 -61.48
CA GLU A 95 5.54 -17.63 -61.16
C GLU A 95 7.00 -18.03 -60.95
N THR A 96 7.36 -19.07 -60.21
CA THR A 96 7.23 -20.54 -60.25
C THR A 96 8.14 -21.06 -59.12
N ASP A 97 8.06 -22.16 -58.48
CA ASP A 97 7.62 -23.52 -58.75
C ASP A 97 7.83 -24.43 -57.47
N LYS A 98 6.90 -25.36 -57.33
CA LYS A 98 6.99 -26.72 -56.73
C LYS A 98 7.40 -26.94 -55.25
N SER A 99 6.42 -27.37 -54.52
CA SER A 99 6.07 -28.72 -54.04
C SER A 99 6.82 -29.23 -52.80
N GLN A 100 6.08 -29.41 -51.74
CA GLN A 100 5.78 -30.69 -51.09
C GLN A 100 4.93 -30.51 -49.85
N LYS A 101 3.77 -31.16 -49.85
CA LYS A 101 2.91 -31.40 -48.70
C LYS A 101 3.47 -32.64 -47.96
N PRO A 102 3.41 -32.65 -46.62
CA PRO A 102 2.80 -33.82 -45.99
C PRO A 102 1.79 -33.47 -44.89
N GLN A 103 0.67 -34.11 -45.04
CA GLN A 103 -0.14 -34.82 -44.07
C GLN A 103 -0.47 -34.18 -42.71
N GLU A 104 -1.76 -33.92 -42.58
CA GLU A 104 -2.51 -33.87 -41.34
C GLU A 104 -2.24 -35.09 -40.45
N SER A 105 -1.91 -34.84 -39.19
CA SER A 105 -2.25 -35.72 -38.09
C SER A 105 -2.86 -34.88 -36.98
N ALA A 106 -4.16 -35.05 -36.79
CA ALA A 106 -4.89 -34.57 -35.65
C ALA A 106 -4.36 -35.24 -34.40
N ALA A 107 -3.75 -34.47 -33.50
CA ALA A 107 -3.52 -34.86 -32.14
C ALA A 107 -4.34 -33.93 -31.25
N GLN A 108 -5.43 -34.47 -30.73
CA GLN A 108 -6.15 -33.94 -29.60
C GLN A 108 -5.17 -33.83 -28.43
N ASN A 109 -4.88 -32.62 -28.02
CA ASN A 109 -4.17 -32.37 -26.76
C ASN A 109 -5.23 -31.97 -25.72
N ASP A 110 -5.78 -33.00 -25.07
CA ASP A 110 -6.44 -32.82 -23.77
C ASP A 110 -5.39 -32.22 -22.81
N GLN A 111 -5.45 -30.92 -22.60
CA GLN A 111 -4.74 -30.28 -21.50
C GLN A 111 -5.41 -30.71 -20.21
N ASN A 112 -4.91 -31.77 -19.64
CA ASN A 112 -5.11 -32.16 -18.26
C ASN A 112 -4.43 -31.08 -17.40
N ILE A 113 -5.19 -30.09 -16.93
CA ILE A 113 -4.75 -29.17 -15.89
C ILE A 113 -4.67 -30.00 -14.62
N GLN A 114 -3.53 -30.62 -14.40
CA GLN A 114 -3.17 -31.09 -13.09
C GLN A 114 -2.95 -29.85 -12.21
N ASN A 115 -3.90 -29.61 -11.33
CA ASN A 115 -3.72 -28.84 -10.11
C ASN A 115 -2.59 -29.53 -9.31
N SER A 116 -1.35 -29.20 -9.61
CA SER A 116 -0.24 -29.46 -8.72
C SER A 116 -0.35 -28.45 -7.59
N THR A 117 -0.95 -28.86 -6.49
CA THR A 117 -0.70 -28.26 -5.18
C THR A 117 0.79 -28.48 -4.92
N GLU A 118 1.65 -27.59 -5.40
CA GLU A 118 3.02 -27.54 -4.96
C GLU A 118 2.98 -27.22 -3.47
N THR A 119 3.18 -28.26 -2.66
CA THR A 119 3.44 -28.08 -1.23
C THR A 119 4.68 -27.20 -1.16
N ILE A 120 4.53 -25.94 -0.75
CA ILE A 120 5.65 -25.04 -0.52
C ILE A 120 6.53 -25.76 0.51
N ALA A 121 7.71 -26.21 0.08
CA ALA A 121 8.66 -26.84 0.99
C ALA A 121 8.97 -25.82 2.08
N ALA A 122 8.82 -26.21 3.34
CA ALA A 122 9.06 -25.31 4.47
C ALA A 122 10.47 -24.69 4.32
N ALA A 123 10.53 -23.37 4.21
CA ALA A 123 11.79 -22.66 4.07
C ALA A 123 12.69 -22.97 5.28
N VAL A 124 13.97 -23.26 5.02
CA VAL A 124 14.96 -23.51 6.07
C VAL A 124 15.67 -22.19 6.38
N PRO A 125 15.83 -21.81 7.67
CA PRO A 125 16.55 -20.59 8.02
C PRO A 125 17.98 -20.58 7.44
N HIS A 126 18.34 -19.45 6.79
CA HIS A 126 19.68 -19.24 6.22
C HIS A 126 20.09 -17.74 6.28
N PRO A 127 20.11 -17.16 7.48
CA PRO A 127 20.38 -15.74 7.64
C PRO A 127 21.77 -15.37 7.14
N ILE A 128 21.91 -14.18 6.54
CA ILE A 128 23.20 -13.63 6.10
C ILE A 128 23.74 -12.54 7.03
N ILE A 129 23.00 -12.20 8.07
CA ILE A 129 23.37 -11.30 9.14
C ILE A 129 23.35 -12.04 10.49
N ASP A 130 24.04 -11.50 11.50
CA ASP A 130 24.06 -12.09 12.82
C ASP A 130 22.79 -11.73 13.61
N LEU A 131 21.93 -12.71 13.83
CA LEU A 131 20.66 -12.57 14.56
C LEU A 131 20.77 -13.00 16.03
N SER A 132 22.00 -13.16 16.58
CA SER A 132 22.18 -13.50 17.98
C SER A 132 21.60 -12.42 18.92
N PRO A 133 21.06 -12.80 20.08
CA PRO A 133 20.51 -11.84 21.05
C PRO A 133 21.51 -10.76 21.45
N GLU A 134 22.81 -11.10 21.54
CA GLU A 134 23.88 -10.16 21.88
C GLU A 134 24.06 -9.09 20.82
N LYS A 135 23.95 -9.46 19.53
CA LYS A 135 24.03 -8.50 18.42
C LYS A 135 22.79 -7.65 18.30
N LEU A 136 21.63 -8.26 18.46
CA LEU A 136 20.35 -7.54 18.40
C LEU A 136 20.15 -6.61 19.61
N ALA A 137 20.86 -6.81 20.72
CA ALA A 137 20.88 -5.89 21.86
C ALA A 137 21.77 -4.66 21.62
N ASP A 138 22.67 -4.68 20.65
CA ASP A 138 23.45 -3.51 20.26
C ASP A 138 22.56 -2.59 19.38
N TYR A 139 22.17 -1.45 19.92
CA TYR A 139 21.30 -0.47 19.24
C TYR A 139 21.84 -0.03 17.87
N ASN A 140 23.15 0.25 17.76
CA ASN A 140 23.71 0.72 16.50
C ASN A 140 23.72 -0.39 15.45
N TYR A 141 23.96 -1.63 15.87
CA TYR A 141 23.85 -2.79 14.99
C TYR A 141 22.40 -2.97 14.53
N LEU A 142 21.45 -2.99 15.49
CA LEU A 142 20.04 -3.13 15.22
C LEU A 142 19.53 -2.06 14.26
N LEU A 143 19.83 -0.79 14.57
CA LEU A 143 19.44 0.33 13.72
C LEU A 143 20.03 0.22 12.29
N GLY A 144 21.31 -0.15 12.21
CA GLY A 144 22.02 -0.25 10.92
C GLY A 144 21.64 -1.46 10.06
N GLN A 145 21.03 -2.50 10.63
CA GLN A 145 20.62 -3.69 9.90
C GLN A 145 19.14 -3.67 9.49
N PHE A 146 18.27 -3.09 10.35
CA PHE A 146 16.83 -3.22 10.22
C PHE A 146 16.10 -1.91 9.92
N TYR A 147 16.71 -0.73 10.19
CA TYR A 147 15.97 0.52 10.17
C TYR A 147 16.55 1.56 9.22
N ILE A 148 15.65 2.34 8.65
CA ILE A 148 15.92 3.56 7.91
C ILE A 148 15.16 4.67 8.63
N VAL A 149 15.87 5.64 9.22
CA VAL A 149 15.24 6.74 9.96
C VAL A 149 15.12 7.95 9.04
N ASP A 150 13.90 8.47 8.88
CA ASP A 150 13.65 9.71 8.15
C ASP A 150 14.39 10.89 8.82
N SER A 151 14.88 11.79 8.00
CA SER A 151 15.62 12.98 8.48
C SER A 151 14.82 13.93 9.36
N ASN A 152 13.48 13.82 9.33
CA ASN A 152 12.56 14.64 10.10
C ASN A 152 12.12 14.00 11.43
N THR A 153 12.56 12.78 11.72
CA THR A 153 12.25 12.08 12.97
C THR A 153 13.50 11.49 13.58
N GLU A 154 13.37 10.91 14.75
CA GLU A 154 14.43 10.18 15.46
C GLU A 154 13.81 9.08 16.30
N ALA A 155 14.60 8.06 16.59
CA ALA A 155 14.26 6.98 17.50
C ALA A 155 15.47 6.66 18.38
N ASP A 156 15.25 6.26 19.61
CA ASP A 156 16.30 5.94 20.55
C ASP A 156 16.30 4.46 20.96
N ALA A 157 17.27 4.06 21.77
CA ALA A 157 17.43 2.70 22.24
C ALA A 157 16.32 2.22 23.21
N VAL A 158 15.51 3.13 23.74
CA VAL A 158 14.33 2.78 24.55
C VAL A 158 13.17 2.44 23.64
N GLN A 159 13.03 3.17 22.55
CA GLN A 159 11.98 2.99 21.56
C GLN A 159 12.24 1.79 20.64
N ILE A 160 13.51 1.55 20.27
CA ILE A 160 13.93 0.47 19.37
C ILE A 160 14.69 -0.58 20.16
N ASN A 161 14.02 -1.66 20.55
CA ASN A 161 14.57 -2.73 21.38
C ASN A 161 14.10 -4.10 20.86
N ALA A 162 15.00 -4.82 20.19
CA ALA A 162 14.70 -6.13 19.61
C ALA A 162 14.27 -7.15 20.66
N GLY A 163 14.91 -7.14 21.85
CA GLY A 163 14.58 -8.08 22.92
C GLY A 163 13.16 -7.92 23.45
N ASP A 164 12.64 -6.69 23.48
CA ASP A 164 11.27 -6.41 23.90
C ASP A 164 10.28 -6.66 22.76
N PHE A 165 10.68 -6.39 21.53
CA PHE A 165 9.85 -6.69 20.35
C PHE A 165 9.63 -8.20 20.18
N LEU A 166 10.68 -9.02 20.32
CA LEU A 166 10.58 -10.48 20.18
C LEU A 166 9.80 -11.16 21.32
N LYS A 167 9.59 -10.49 22.46
CA LYS A 167 8.77 -11.00 23.56
C LYS A 167 7.28 -10.72 23.37
N GLN A 168 6.90 -9.82 22.48
CA GLN A 168 5.49 -9.53 22.26
C GLN A 168 4.79 -10.70 21.58
N ASP A 169 3.71 -11.16 22.17
CA ASP A 169 2.84 -12.18 21.58
C ASP A 169 1.97 -11.53 20.51
N LEU A 170 2.24 -11.89 19.25
CA LEU A 170 1.53 -11.40 18.08
C LEU A 170 0.59 -12.43 17.47
N LYS A 171 0.43 -13.58 18.13
CA LYS A 171 -0.42 -14.67 17.65
C LYS A 171 -1.88 -14.27 17.54
N ILE A 172 -2.53 -14.82 16.54
CA ILE A 172 -3.97 -14.74 16.35
C ILE A 172 -4.56 -16.13 16.09
N THR A 173 -5.84 -16.29 16.41
CA THR A 173 -6.54 -17.56 16.16
C THR A 173 -7.06 -17.57 14.72
N LYS A 174 -6.82 -18.65 13.97
CA LYS A 174 -7.36 -18.85 12.61
C LYS A 174 -8.79 -19.39 12.60
N GLU A 175 -9.20 -20.07 13.66
CA GLU A 175 -10.50 -20.74 13.78
C GLU A 175 -11.59 -19.72 14.13
N THR A 176 -12.03 -18.95 13.12
CA THR A 176 -13.11 -17.97 13.24
C THR A 176 -13.83 -17.81 11.92
N ASP A 177 -15.12 -17.47 11.99
CA ASP A 177 -15.96 -17.18 10.82
C ASP A 177 -15.93 -15.68 10.43
N THR A 178 -15.21 -14.86 11.19
CA THR A 178 -15.11 -13.40 10.99
C THR A 178 -13.75 -12.98 10.47
N PRO A 179 -13.64 -11.89 9.68
CA PRO A 179 -12.36 -11.39 9.20
C PRO A 179 -11.41 -11.01 10.34
N GLN A 180 -10.18 -11.47 10.25
CA GLN A 180 -9.09 -11.18 11.19
C GLN A 180 -8.05 -10.23 10.61
N ILE A 181 -7.92 -10.23 9.28
CA ILE A 181 -6.96 -9.44 8.53
C ILE A 181 -7.73 -8.53 7.58
N LEU A 182 -7.40 -7.25 7.59
CA LEU A 182 -7.89 -6.25 6.65
C LEU A 182 -6.74 -5.80 5.77
N ILE A 183 -6.96 -5.82 4.45
CA ILE A 183 -6.08 -5.24 3.45
C ILE A 183 -6.83 -4.06 2.83
N TYR A 184 -6.16 -2.93 2.67
CA TYR A 184 -6.68 -1.76 1.98
C TYR A 184 -5.54 -0.99 1.30
N HIS A 185 -5.86 0.07 0.57
CA HIS A 185 -4.91 0.90 -0.15
C HIS A 185 -5.27 2.36 0.05
N SER A 186 -4.53 3.11 0.85
CA SER A 186 -4.71 4.57 0.88
C SER A 186 -4.37 5.19 -0.49
N HIS A 187 -3.49 4.56 -1.27
CA HIS A 187 -3.18 4.92 -2.65
C HIS A 187 -3.56 3.80 -3.62
N SER A 188 -4.83 3.72 -3.99
CA SER A 188 -5.38 2.64 -4.85
C SER A 188 -4.96 2.73 -6.33
N GLN A 189 -4.53 3.92 -6.79
CA GLN A 189 -4.18 4.16 -8.21
C GLN A 189 -2.71 3.83 -8.55
N GLU A 190 -2.03 3.08 -7.70
CA GLU A 190 -0.63 2.72 -7.92
C GLU A 190 -0.49 1.59 -8.95
N THR A 191 0.38 1.83 -9.94
CA THR A 191 0.65 0.92 -11.06
C THR A 191 2.13 0.57 -11.15
N PHE A 192 2.48 -0.38 -12.02
CA PHE A 192 3.81 -0.93 -12.23
C PHE A 192 4.28 -0.73 -13.68
N ALA A 193 5.52 -1.12 -13.98
CA ALA A 193 6.15 -0.87 -15.27
C ALA A 193 5.40 -1.50 -16.46
N ASP A 194 4.70 -2.61 -16.25
CA ASP A 194 3.97 -3.37 -17.25
C ASP A 194 2.45 -3.39 -17.03
N SER A 195 1.93 -2.53 -16.14
CA SER A 195 0.48 -2.40 -15.92
C SER A 195 -0.22 -1.96 -17.19
N ARG A 196 -1.28 -2.67 -17.55
CA ARG A 196 -2.16 -2.29 -18.67
C ARG A 196 -3.16 -1.25 -18.21
N GLU A 197 -3.41 -0.27 -19.04
CA GLU A 197 -4.36 0.81 -18.74
C GLU A 197 -5.78 0.24 -18.52
N GLY A 198 -6.40 0.59 -17.41
CA GLY A 198 -7.76 0.16 -17.05
C GLY A 198 -7.87 -1.26 -16.48
N GLU A 199 -6.77 -2.01 -16.39
CA GLU A 199 -6.76 -3.37 -15.83
C GLU A 199 -6.43 -3.34 -14.33
N GLU A 200 -7.45 -3.39 -13.46
CA GLU A 200 -7.28 -3.40 -12.00
C GLU A 200 -6.36 -4.53 -11.52
N SER A 201 -6.41 -5.69 -12.17
CA SER A 201 -5.55 -6.84 -11.85
C SER A 201 -4.04 -6.59 -12.00
N ASP A 202 -3.67 -5.52 -12.71
CA ASP A 202 -2.28 -5.10 -12.94
C ASP A 202 -1.86 -3.93 -12.03
N THR A 203 -2.70 -3.56 -11.07
CA THR A 203 -2.42 -2.49 -10.10
C THR A 203 -2.11 -3.05 -8.72
N ILE A 204 -1.83 -2.16 -7.76
CA ILE A 204 -1.64 -2.54 -6.35
C ILE A 204 -2.89 -3.24 -5.78
N VAL A 205 -4.10 -2.90 -6.27
CA VAL A 205 -5.34 -3.58 -5.88
C VAL A 205 -5.33 -5.04 -6.33
N GLY A 206 -4.88 -5.33 -7.56
CA GLY A 206 -4.71 -6.71 -8.03
C GLY A 206 -3.62 -7.50 -7.29
N VAL A 207 -2.63 -6.82 -6.73
CA VAL A 207 -1.65 -7.44 -5.81
C VAL A 207 -2.31 -7.76 -4.47
N GLY A 208 -3.18 -6.88 -3.96
CA GLY A 208 -3.99 -7.11 -2.75
C GLY A 208 -4.94 -8.30 -2.90
N ASP A 209 -5.56 -8.48 -4.08
CA ASP A 209 -6.37 -9.66 -4.39
C ASP A 209 -5.53 -10.95 -4.29
N TYR A 210 -4.34 -10.93 -4.86
CA TYR A 210 -3.44 -12.10 -4.83
C TYR A 210 -2.96 -12.42 -3.40
N LEU A 211 -2.61 -11.40 -2.61
CA LEU A 211 -2.26 -11.60 -1.20
C LEU A 211 -3.45 -12.15 -0.41
N THR A 212 -4.66 -11.64 -0.65
CA THR A 212 -5.89 -12.14 -0.03
C THR A 212 -6.11 -13.61 -0.34
N GLN A 213 -5.95 -14.00 -1.62
CA GLN A 213 -6.05 -15.40 -2.04
C GLN A 213 -5.02 -16.27 -1.31
N LEU A 214 -3.75 -15.87 -1.27
CA LEU A 214 -2.69 -16.64 -0.57
C LEU A 214 -3.02 -16.83 0.91
N LEU A 215 -3.39 -15.76 1.62
CA LEU A 215 -3.68 -15.82 3.04
C LEU A 215 -4.92 -16.68 3.35
N THR A 216 -5.91 -16.65 2.46
CA THR A 216 -7.15 -17.44 2.65
C THR A 216 -6.96 -18.89 2.25
N GLU A 217 -6.44 -19.16 1.05
CA GLU A 217 -6.38 -20.52 0.50
C GLU A 217 -5.23 -21.34 1.07
N ASN A 218 -4.05 -20.72 1.25
CA ASN A 218 -2.84 -21.44 1.67
C ASN A 218 -2.64 -21.43 3.19
N TYR A 219 -3.08 -20.35 3.87
CA TYR A 219 -2.82 -20.15 5.29
C TYR A 219 -4.09 -20.20 6.17
N GLY A 220 -5.29 -20.16 5.57
CA GLY A 220 -6.56 -20.36 6.27
C GLY A 220 -7.03 -19.16 7.11
N TYR A 221 -6.56 -17.95 6.82
CA TYR A 221 -7.07 -16.73 7.44
C TYR A 221 -8.36 -16.26 6.82
N GLN A 222 -9.22 -15.61 7.62
CA GLN A 222 -10.35 -14.86 7.10
C GLN A 222 -9.88 -13.43 6.82
N VAL A 223 -9.86 -13.06 5.55
CA VAL A 223 -9.32 -11.78 5.07
C VAL A 223 -10.42 -10.96 4.42
N VAL A 224 -10.51 -9.69 4.75
CA VAL A 224 -11.28 -8.71 3.99
C VAL A 224 -10.33 -7.80 3.23
N HIS A 225 -10.57 -7.65 1.94
CA HIS A 225 -9.84 -6.72 1.08
C HIS A 225 -10.78 -5.60 0.66
N LEU A 226 -10.54 -4.40 1.18
CA LEU A 226 -11.28 -3.19 0.82
C LEU A 226 -10.66 -2.54 -0.42
N LYS A 227 -11.50 -2.30 -1.42
CA LYS A 227 -11.10 -1.73 -2.72
C LYS A 227 -11.60 -0.30 -2.92
N GLU A 228 -11.96 0.37 -1.84
CA GLU A 228 -12.32 1.78 -1.85
C GLU A 228 -11.15 2.63 -2.35
N GLN A 229 -11.46 3.58 -3.22
CA GLN A 229 -10.47 4.45 -3.85
C GLN A 229 -10.31 5.74 -3.04
N PHE A 230 -9.58 5.66 -1.92
CA PHE A 230 -9.41 6.80 -1.01
C PHE A 230 -8.67 7.97 -1.63
N ASP A 231 -7.75 7.72 -2.55
CA ASP A 231 -7.04 8.74 -3.32
C ASP A 231 -7.86 9.33 -4.49
N MET A 232 -9.11 8.84 -4.68
CA MET A 232 -10.08 9.33 -5.69
C MET A 232 -11.39 9.81 -5.06
N ALA A 233 -11.43 10.07 -3.76
CA ALA A 233 -12.67 10.36 -3.03
C ALA A 233 -13.44 11.59 -3.56
N GLY A 234 -12.77 12.56 -4.16
CA GLY A 234 -13.37 13.71 -4.83
C GLY A 234 -13.66 13.52 -6.33
N GLY A 235 -13.39 12.34 -6.90
CA GLY A 235 -13.45 12.07 -8.34
C GLY A 235 -12.22 12.52 -9.13
N GLU A 236 -11.25 13.14 -8.45
CA GLU A 236 -9.93 13.49 -8.95
C GLU A 236 -8.88 12.87 -8.05
N LEU A 237 -7.66 12.64 -8.59
CA LEU A 237 -6.58 12.05 -7.81
C LEU A 237 -6.07 13.04 -6.76
N ASP A 238 -6.31 12.75 -5.49
CA ASP A 238 -5.81 13.49 -4.34
C ASP A 238 -5.09 12.58 -3.35
N ARG A 239 -3.80 12.41 -3.54
CA ARG A 239 -2.96 11.58 -2.67
C ARG A 239 -2.72 12.23 -1.30
N SER A 240 -2.88 13.55 -1.18
CA SER A 240 -2.61 14.28 0.06
C SER A 240 -3.69 14.04 1.12
N ALA A 241 -4.95 13.92 0.72
CA ALA A 241 -6.09 13.68 1.59
C ALA A 241 -6.43 12.17 1.74
N ALA A 242 -5.77 11.29 1.00
CA ALA A 242 -6.07 9.86 0.95
C ALA A 242 -6.04 9.18 2.34
N TYR A 243 -5.08 9.55 3.20
CA TYR A 243 -5.00 9.01 4.57
C TYR A 243 -6.17 9.46 5.45
N ASP A 244 -6.66 10.70 5.29
CA ASP A 244 -7.81 11.20 6.04
C ASP A 244 -9.09 10.52 5.56
N TYR A 245 -9.32 10.41 4.26
CA TYR A 245 -10.47 9.68 3.72
C TYR A 245 -10.45 8.20 4.13
N ALA A 246 -9.28 7.55 4.10
CA ALA A 246 -9.14 6.17 4.57
C ALA A 246 -9.45 6.06 6.07
N ARG A 247 -8.95 6.97 6.92
CA ARG A 247 -9.24 7.00 8.36
C ARG A 247 -10.75 7.12 8.61
N ASP A 248 -11.39 8.11 8.00
CA ASP A 248 -12.81 8.39 8.22
C ASP A 248 -13.72 7.24 7.81
N TYR A 249 -13.29 6.44 6.85
CA TYR A 249 -13.95 5.18 6.47
C TYR A 249 -13.62 4.04 7.43
N LEU A 250 -12.33 3.86 7.76
CA LEU A 250 -11.85 2.70 8.51
C LEU A 250 -12.22 2.74 9.99
N GLU A 251 -12.27 3.92 10.63
CA GLU A 251 -12.61 4.01 12.05
C GLU A 251 -13.99 3.41 12.36
N PRO A 252 -15.11 3.79 11.70
CA PRO A 252 -16.41 3.16 11.92
C PRO A 252 -16.42 1.69 11.44
N TYR A 253 -15.77 1.38 10.33
CA TYR A 253 -15.69 0.01 9.81
C TYR A 253 -15.06 -0.95 10.83
N LEU A 254 -13.97 -0.54 11.47
CA LEU A 254 -13.29 -1.34 12.51
C LEU A 254 -14.09 -1.43 13.82
N GLN A 255 -14.97 -0.46 14.13
CA GLN A 255 -15.89 -0.55 15.25
C GLN A 255 -16.97 -1.60 15.00
N GLU A 256 -17.45 -1.72 13.77
CA GLU A 256 -18.43 -2.74 13.36
C GLU A 256 -17.79 -4.13 13.17
N ASN A 257 -16.47 -4.19 12.94
CA ASN A 257 -15.70 -5.43 12.73
C ASN A 257 -14.58 -5.56 13.78
N PRO A 258 -14.91 -5.79 15.06
CA PRO A 258 -13.94 -5.78 16.15
C PRO A 258 -12.94 -6.95 16.11
N ASP A 259 -13.25 -8.02 15.38
CA ASP A 259 -12.39 -9.21 15.24
C ASP A 259 -11.20 -8.99 14.29
N ILE A 260 -11.18 -7.90 13.53
CA ILE A 260 -10.03 -7.51 12.73
C ILE A 260 -8.88 -7.12 13.66
N GLN A 261 -7.80 -7.90 13.62
CA GLN A 261 -6.63 -7.76 14.48
C GLN A 261 -5.38 -7.27 13.75
N VAL A 262 -5.34 -7.46 12.42
CA VAL A 262 -4.22 -7.06 11.55
C VAL A 262 -4.75 -6.14 10.47
N ILE A 263 -4.05 -5.02 10.24
CA ILE A 263 -4.38 -4.07 9.16
C ILE A 263 -3.15 -3.89 8.30
N ILE A 264 -3.32 -4.06 6.99
CA ILE A 264 -2.26 -3.88 5.99
C ILE A 264 -2.70 -2.79 5.01
N ASP A 265 -2.02 -1.65 5.05
CA ASP A 265 -2.07 -0.63 4.00
C ASP A 265 -1.03 -1.02 2.95
N LEU A 266 -1.50 -1.60 1.83
CA LEU A 266 -0.63 -2.15 0.82
C LEU A 266 -0.36 -1.15 -0.30
N HIS A 267 0.91 -0.83 -0.49
CA HIS A 267 1.44 0.15 -1.42
C HIS A 267 2.54 -0.44 -2.31
N ARG A 268 2.95 0.34 -3.29
CA ARG A 268 4.26 0.23 -3.93
C ARG A 268 5.05 1.50 -3.70
N ASP A 269 6.36 1.37 -3.56
CA ASP A 269 7.25 2.52 -3.38
C ASP A 269 7.39 3.36 -4.67
N GLY A 270 7.87 4.59 -4.55
CA GLY A 270 8.30 5.43 -5.66
C GLY A 270 9.83 5.58 -5.61
N VAL A 271 10.50 5.20 -6.68
CA VAL A 271 11.97 5.25 -6.77
C VAL A 271 12.40 5.93 -8.09
N PRO A 272 13.67 6.37 -8.22
CA PRO A 272 14.20 6.79 -9.52
C PRO A 272 14.01 5.71 -10.59
N GLU A 273 13.73 6.13 -11.82
CA GLU A 273 13.40 5.22 -12.94
C GLU A 273 14.52 4.23 -13.30
N ASP A 274 15.76 4.51 -12.95
CA ASP A 274 16.92 3.63 -13.12
C ASP A 274 17.10 2.61 -11.99
N ARG A 275 16.20 2.61 -10.99
CA ARG A 275 16.25 1.69 -9.86
C ARG A 275 15.19 0.59 -10.02
N HIS A 276 15.64 -0.66 -10.02
CA HIS A 276 14.79 -1.83 -10.04
C HIS A 276 14.97 -2.62 -8.74
N LEU A 277 13.89 -2.73 -7.94
CA LEU A 277 13.90 -3.34 -6.62
C LEU A 277 13.57 -4.83 -6.72
N VAL A 278 14.53 -5.64 -7.15
CA VAL A 278 14.33 -7.07 -7.41
C VAL A 278 15.40 -7.93 -6.74
N THR A 279 15.00 -9.09 -6.29
CA THR A 279 15.85 -10.20 -5.86
C THR A 279 15.33 -11.51 -6.45
N GLU A 280 15.99 -12.63 -6.18
CA GLU A 280 15.52 -13.96 -6.58
C GLU A 280 15.13 -14.78 -5.35
N ILE A 281 13.89 -15.28 -5.32
CA ILE A 281 13.37 -16.17 -4.28
C ILE A 281 12.77 -17.40 -4.96
N ASN A 282 13.25 -18.59 -4.59
CA ASN A 282 12.79 -19.86 -5.14
C ASN A 282 12.86 -19.90 -6.68
N GLY A 283 13.89 -19.27 -7.28
CA GLY A 283 14.06 -19.20 -8.74
C GLY A 283 13.12 -18.21 -9.45
N LYS A 284 12.37 -17.39 -8.72
CA LYS A 284 11.47 -16.38 -9.28
C LYS A 284 12.03 -14.96 -9.04
N PRO A 285 12.05 -14.07 -10.06
CA PRO A 285 12.27 -12.65 -9.85
C PRO A 285 11.19 -12.12 -8.90
N THR A 286 11.60 -11.51 -7.79
CA THR A 286 10.73 -11.15 -6.67
C THR A 286 11.03 -9.72 -6.27
N ALA A 287 10.02 -8.87 -6.20
CA ALA A 287 10.18 -7.50 -5.75
C ALA A 287 10.60 -7.45 -4.27
N GLN A 288 11.49 -6.51 -3.94
CA GLN A 288 11.88 -6.28 -2.55
C GLN A 288 10.82 -5.45 -1.82
N ILE A 289 10.63 -5.70 -0.53
CA ILE A 289 9.63 -5.02 0.31
C ILE A 289 10.28 -4.06 1.30
N LEU A 290 9.48 -3.11 1.80
CA LEU A 290 9.82 -2.18 2.87
C LEU A 290 8.63 -2.04 3.81
N PHE A 291 8.87 -2.01 5.12
CA PHE A 291 7.83 -1.70 6.11
C PHE A 291 7.92 -0.25 6.55
N TYR A 292 6.78 0.39 6.77
CA TYR A 292 6.68 1.75 7.27
C TYR A 292 6.14 1.77 8.69
N ASN A 293 6.75 2.58 9.56
CA ASN A 293 6.25 2.87 10.90
C ASN A 293 6.22 4.37 11.16
N GLY A 294 5.05 4.87 11.53
CA GLY A 294 4.84 6.25 11.91
C GLY A 294 5.03 6.46 13.40
N LEU A 295 5.91 7.40 13.79
CA LEU A 295 6.28 7.62 15.18
C LEU A 295 5.46 8.73 15.86
N SER A 296 4.63 9.48 15.11
CA SER A 296 3.92 10.67 15.60
C SER A 296 4.85 11.65 16.32
N TYR A 297 6.06 11.81 15.79
CA TYR A 297 7.13 12.63 16.34
C TYR A 297 7.99 13.19 15.21
N THR A 298 8.26 14.50 15.25
CA THR A 298 9.22 15.12 14.36
C THR A 298 10.29 15.88 15.14
N THR A 299 11.51 15.94 14.63
CA THR A 299 12.63 16.67 15.23
C THR A 299 12.34 18.17 15.37
N SER A 300 11.46 18.74 14.52
CA SER A 300 11.11 20.16 14.53
C SER A 300 9.98 20.51 15.51
N LYS A 301 9.02 19.60 15.75
CA LYS A 301 7.82 19.84 16.58
C LYS A 301 7.78 19.00 17.86
N GLY A 302 8.61 17.97 17.97
CA GLY A 302 8.51 16.97 19.03
C GLY A 302 7.37 16.00 18.80
N SER A 303 6.71 15.52 19.87
CA SER A 303 5.50 14.71 19.78
C SER A 303 4.37 15.47 19.07
N LEU A 304 3.68 14.78 18.18
CA LEU A 304 2.55 15.32 17.43
C LEU A 304 1.25 14.98 18.18
N ASP A 305 0.89 15.81 19.19
CA ASP A 305 -0.27 15.57 20.05
C ASP A 305 -1.62 15.57 19.28
N TYR A 306 -1.66 16.23 18.13
CA TYR A 306 -2.80 16.23 17.21
C TYR A 306 -2.89 14.98 16.34
N LEU A 307 -1.84 14.13 16.29
CA LEU A 307 -1.80 12.83 15.64
C LEU A 307 -1.46 11.72 16.65
N PRO A 308 -2.32 11.45 17.64
CA PRO A 308 -2.02 10.45 18.67
C PRO A 308 -1.87 9.06 18.02
N ASN A 309 -0.84 8.32 18.42
CA ASN A 309 -0.62 6.95 17.99
C ASN A 309 -0.34 6.06 19.21
N PRO A 310 -1.37 5.45 19.81
CA PRO A 310 -1.22 4.65 21.03
C PRO A 310 -0.53 3.31 20.78
N TYR A 311 -0.37 2.89 19.53
CA TYR A 311 0.12 1.56 19.16
C TYR A 311 1.54 1.55 18.58
N ILE A 312 2.31 2.63 18.73
CA ILE A 312 3.69 2.73 18.18
C ILE A 312 4.53 1.50 18.53
N GLN A 313 4.59 1.12 19.82
CA GLN A 313 5.43 0.00 20.25
C GLN A 313 4.96 -1.36 19.73
N GLN A 314 3.64 -1.57 19.65
CA GLN A 314 3.08 -2.80 19.11
C GLN A 314 3.32 -2.90 17.60
N ASN A 315 3.19 -1.80 16.86
CA ASN A 315 3.42 -1.79 15.42
C ASN A 315 4.93 -1.89 15.08
N LEU A 316 5.80 -1.28 15.89
CA LEU A 316 7.25 -1.48 15.78
C LEU A 316 7.63 -2.94 16.03
N ALA A 317 7.04 -3.58 17.05
CA ALA A 317 7.27 -5.00 17.30
C ALA A 317 6.76 -5.88 16.15
N PHE A 318 5.62 -5.55 15.58
CA PHE A 318 5.03 -6.29 14.46
C PHE A 318 5.93 -6.21 13.22
N SER A 319 6.31 -5.02 12.78
CA SER A 319 7.23 -4.85 11.65
C SER A 319 8.58 -5.50 11.91
N PHE A 320 9.11 -5.38 13.14
CA PHE A 320 10.38 -5.99 13.49
C PHE A 320 10.33 -7.51 13.45
N GLN A 321 9.29 -8.15 13.99
CA GLN A 321 9.16 -9.60 13.94
C GLN A 321 8.98 -10.10 12.50
N LEU A 322 8.24 -9.37 11.65
CA LEU A 322 8.14 -9.70 10.22
C LEU A 322 9.51 -9.63 9.53
N GLU A 323 10.27 -8.56 9.76
CA GLU A 323 11.59 -8.40 9.15
C GLU A 323 12.63 -9.38 9.71
N TYR A 324 12.51 -9.72 11.00
CA TYR A 324 13.32 -10.77 11.62
C TYR A 324 13.07 -12.13 10.96
N GLN A 325 11.82 -12.49 10.68
CA GLN A 325 11.48 -13.70 9.92
C GLN A 325 12.01 -13.62 8.48
N ALA A 326 11.88 -12.46 7.82
CA ALA A 326 12.45 -12.26 6.49
C ALA A 326 13.97 -12.42 6.50
N ALA A 327 14.66 -11.88 7.50
CA ALA A 327 16.10 -12.03 7.66
C ALA A 327 16.54 -13.49 7.89
N GLN A 328 15.71 -14.30 8.53
CA GLN A 328 15.98 -15.71 8.73
C GLN A 328 15.75 -16.56 7.48
N TYR A 329 14.64 -16.35 6.77
CA TYR A 329 14.17 -17.27 5.73
C TYR A 329 14.35 -16.73 4.31
N TYR A 330 14.36 -15.40 4.12
CA TYR A 330 14.40 -14.73 2.82
C TYR A 330 15.39 -13.56 2.83
N PRO A 331 16.69 -13.81 3.10
CA PRO A 331 17.69 -12.75 3.10
C PRO A 331 17.70 -12.06 1.72
N GLN A 332 17.82 -10.72 1.70
CA GLN A 332 17.70 -9.86 0.52
C GLN A 332 16.27 -9.58 0.04
N PHE A 333 15.24 -10.14 0.66
CA PHE A 333 13.84 -9.84 0.33
C PHE A 333 13.42 -8.47 0.84
N TYR A 334 13.89 -8.08 2.01
CA TYR A 334 13.51 -6.84 2.69
C TYR A 334 14.54 -5.72 2.47
N ARG A 335 14.07 -4.48 2.56
CA ARG A 335 14.89 -3.27 2.42
C ARG A 335 15.07 -2.55 3.76
N GLY A 336 14.31 -2.89 4.77
CA GLY A 336 14.33 -2.33 6.10
C GLY A 336 12.94 -1.88 6.58
N ILE A 337 12.93 -1.33 7.80
CA ILE A 337 11.78 -0.68 8.42
C ILE A 337 12.02 0.83 8.37
N TYR A 338 11.20 1.55 7.63
CA TYR A 338 11.27 3.00 7.53
C TYR A 338 10.52 3.66 8.69
N LEU A 339 11.23 4.47 9.47
CA LEU A 339 10.66 5.23 10.58
C LEU A 339 10.37 6.65 10.11
N ALA A 340 9.10 7.03 10.12
CA ALA A 340 8.61 8.31 9.65
C ALA A 340 7.96 9.14 10.77
N GLY A 341 7.92 10.46 10.58
CA GLY A 341 7.43 11.37 11.62
C GLY A 341 5.92 11.34 11.84
N TYR A 342 5.12 11.07 10.81
CA TYR A 342 3.65 11.01 10.90
C TYR A 342 3.14 9.60 11.22
N ARG A 343 1.82 9.43 11.44
CA ARG A 343 1.25 8.16 11.91
C ARG A 343 0.75 7.22 10.82
N TYR A 344 0.46 7.69 9.59
CA TYR A 344 0.05 6.88 8.43
C TYR A 344 -1.06 5.85 8.75
N ASN A 345 -2.09 6.26 9.49
CA ASN A 345 -3.20 5.41 9.97
C ASN A 345 -2.79 4.18 10.82
N LEU A 346 -1.52 4.07 11.21
CA LEU A 346 -1.04 2.99 12.08
C LEU A 346 -1.54 3.09 13.54
N HIS A 347 -2.32 4.12 13.85
CA HIS A 347 -2.99 4.29 15.14
C HIS A 347 -4.32 3.54 15.24
N LEU A 348 -4.81 2.94 14.14
CA LEU A 348 -6.12 2.29 14.10
C LEU A 348 -6.17 0.98 14.89
N ARG A 349 -5.10 0.21 14.90
CA ARG A 349 -4.98 -1.07 15.65
C ARG A 349 -3.52 -1.36 16.00
N PRO A 350 -3.23 -2.13 17.06
CA PRO A 350 -1.98 -2.87 17.14
C PRO A 350 -1.90 -3.87 15.97
N ARG A 351 -0.72 -4.17 15.45
CA ARG A 351 -0.47 -4.94 14.22
C ARG A 351 -1.00 -4.23 12.95
N SER A 352 -0.94 -2.89 12.93
CA SER A 352 -1.09 -2.13 11.69
C SER A 352 0.26 -2.02 10.98
N LEU A 353 0.26 -2.21 9.67
CA LEU A 353 1.43 -2.21 8.80
C LEU A 353 1.14 -1.41 7.54
N LEU A 354 2.05 -0.52 7.16
CA LEU A 354 2.13 -0.02 5.80
C LEU A 354 3.25 -0.79 5.10
N LEU A 355 2.91 -1.45 4.02
CA LEU A 355 3.79 -2.33 3.25
C LEU A 355 4.03 -1.75 1.86
N GLU A 356 5.27 -1.38 1.57
CA GLU A 356 5.72 -1.05 0.23
C GLU A 356 6.22 -2.32 -0.48
N ALA A 357 5.49 -2.76 -1.48
CA ALA A 357 5.80 -3.97 -2.25
C ALA A 357 6.38 -3.58 -3.63
N GLY A 358 7.70 -3.64 -3.75
CA GLY A 358 8.42 -3.17 -4.94
C GLY A 358 8.26 -1.66 -5.17
N ALA A 359 8.30 -1.25 -6.42
CA ALA A 359 8.15 0.14 -6.86
C ALA A 359 7.53 0.21 -8.27
N GLN A 360 7.28 1.43 -8.79
CA GLN A 360 6.74 1.63 -10.15
C GLN A 360 7.62 1.03 -11.26
N THR A 361 8.87 0.74 -10.96
CA THR A 361 9.83 0.13 -11.91
C THR A 361 9.81 -1.40 -11.91
N ASN A 362 9.07 -2.02 -10.97
CA ASN A 362 8.86 -3.46 -10.96
C ASN A 362 7.73 -3.86 -11.91
N THR A 363 7.76 -5.11 -12.35
CA THR A 363 6.63 -5.73 -13.04
C THR A 363 5.56 -6.20 -12.06
N VAL A 364 4.31 -6.29 -12.52
CA VAL A 364 3.18 -6.85 -11.75
C VAL A 364 3.53 -8.25 -11.21
N GLN A 365 4.20 -9.07 -12.04
CA GLN A 365 4.55 -10.44 -11.65
C GLN A 365 5.62 -10.48 -10.55
N GLU A 366 6.63 -9.61 -10.59
CA GLU A 366 7.64 -9.53 -9.52
C GLU A 366 7.02 -9.15 -8.18
N VAL A 367 6.02 -8.24 -8.20
CA VAL A 367 5.33 -7.81 -6.98
C VAL A 367 4.37 -8.90 -6.48
N LYS A 368 3.67 -9.60 -7.36
CA LYS A 368 2.89 -10.79 -6.97
C LYS A 368 3.78 -11.89 -6.39
N ASN A 369 4.95 -12.14 -6.99
CA ASN A 369 5.92 -13.09 -6.43
C ASN A 369 6.37 -12.69 -5.02
N ALA A 370 6.44 -11.40 -4.70
CA ALA A 370 6.77 -10.92 -3.35
C ALA A 370 5.70 -11.24 -2.30
N MET A 371 4.45 -11.40 -2.70
CA MET A 371 3.37 -11.75 -1.78
C MET A 371 3.48 -13.19 -1.23
N GLU A 372 4.14 -14.11 -1.96
CA GLU A 372 4.37 -15.48 -1.49
C GLU A 372 5.25 -15.53 -0.22
N PRO A 373 6.50 -15.01 -0.23
CA PRO A 373 7.32 -14.94 0.98
C PRO A 373 6.75 -13.98 2.04
N PHE A 374 6.03 -12.91 1.65
CA PHE A 374 5.37 -12.05 2.62
C PHE A 374 4.26 -12.78 3.39
N ALA A 375 3.42 -13.55 2.72
CA ALA A 375 2.38 -14.35 3.37
C ALA A 375 2.98 -15.40 4.32
N ASP A 376 4.11 -16.03 3.94
CA ASP A 376 4.83 -16.99 4.78
C ASP A 376 5.40 -16.35 6.07
N ILE A 377 6.08 -15.20 5.96
CA ILE A 377 6.60 -14.52 7.16
C ILE A 377 5.47 -13.96 8.03
N LEU A 378 4.37 -13.51 7.44
CA LEU A 378 3.19 -13.08 8.18
C LEU A 378 2.59 -14.23 8.98
N ASP A 379 2.41 -15.40 8.36
CA ASP A 379 1.93 -16.60 9.04
C ASP A 379 2.85 -17.04 10.18
N LYS A 380 4.18 -17.03 9.96
CA LYS A 380 5.16 -17.35 11.01
C LYS A 380 5.06 -16.42 12.21
N VAL A 381 4.79 -15.13 12.01
CA VAL A 381 4.62 -14.17 13.11
C VAL A 381 3.27 -14.35 13.80
N LEU A 382 2.21 -14.60 13.04
CA LEU A 382 0.85 -14.71 13.57
C LEU A 382 0.53 -16.09 14.18
N GLN A 383 1.38 -17.10 13.95
CA GLN A 383 1.25 -18.44 14.56
C GLN A 383 2.36 -18.76 15.58
N GLY A 384 3.51 -18.08 15.50
CA GLY A 384 4.66 -18.15 16.43
C GLY A 384 5.56 -19.33 16.21
#